data_b31b53c0ea56ed80fa148b92a6e37e06
#
_entry.id   b31b53c0ea56ed80fa148b92a6e37e06
#
_cell.length_a   1.000
_cell.length_b   1.000
_cell.length_c   1.000
_cell.angle_alpha   90.00
_cell.angle_beta   90.00
_cell.angle_gamma   90.00
#
_symmetry.space_group_name_H-M   'P 1'
#
loop_
_entity.id
_entity.type
_entity.pdbx_description
1 polymer ?
#
loop_
_entity_poly.entity_id
_entity_poly.type
_entity_poly.pdbx_seq_one_letter_code
_entity_poly.pdbx_strand_id
1 'polypeptide(L)'
;MSTLRRLTRAAVLTAASALALLPAAPSQAASVATWDKVAWCESTGNWSIVSSNGLYYGGLQITKHNWDAYGGRQYSSYPHRATKQEQILIAEKILADQGAGAWGRCGSDAGLAYDHADPYPAVPVPEGLVHLAAADFTSDGRKDVAGVEAATGKLWLYPGNGNGTLAPRVQIGTGWGAMSRLTAADFTGDGRADLLTVENASGALYAYPGNGNGTLASRVRIGSGWGSMRDLTAIDVHRDGKADLLAVASDGALWAYPGTGVLNGEDTLGNRTQIGSNWDTMSELTSPGDLNSDGRPDLAAVDTDGRLWAYPGNGTGGFGARTQVGTGWDSMRQLVGADFNNDGKGDLDAVQAPVNTAGSLYFYPGNGLGGFGVRTQIGTGW
;
A
#
# COMPACT_ATOMS: atom_id res chain seq x y z
N MET A 1 21.95 53.37 -59.76
CA MET A 1 20.55 53.35 -59.29
C MET A 1 20.45 52.18 -58.26
N SER A 2 20.53 52.54 -57.01
CA SER A 2 20.59 51.58 -55.89
C SER A 2 19.27 51.67 -55.11
N THR A 3 18.51 50.59 -55.04
CA THR A 3 17.26 50.50 -54.29
C THR A 3 17.53 49.78 -52.96
N LEU A 4 17.54 50.55 -51.89
CA LEU A 4 17.54 50.04 -50.51
C LEU A 4 16.20 49.31 -50.18
N ARG A 5 16.24 48.04 -49.85
CA ARG A 5 15.15 47.36 -49.21
C ARG A 5 15.22 47.54 -47.69
N ARG A 6 14.22 48.17 -47.10
CA ARG A 6 14.03 48.30 -45.64
C ARG A 6 13.47 46.96 -45.12
N LEU A 7 14.19 46.34 -44.19
CA LEU A 7 13.72 45.22 -43.40
C LEU A 7 12.94 45.75 -42.18
N THR A 8 11.64 45.52 -42.18
CA THR A 8 10.77 45.74 -41.00
C THR A 8 10.94 44.58 -40.07
N ARG A 9 11.45 44.82 -38.86
CA ARG A 9 11.46 43.85 -37.73
C ARG A 9 10.04 43.83 -37.13
N ALA A 10 9.37 42.68 -37.20
CA ALA A 10 8.18 42.41 -36.42
C ALA A 10 8.58 42.06 -34.97
N ALA A 11 8.12 42.86 -34.02
CA ALA A 11 8.24 42.56 -32.61
C ALA A 11 7.18 41.52 -32.24
N VAL A 12 7.63 40.33 -31.79
CA VAL A 12 6.73 39.34 -31.21
C VAL A 12 6.52 39.73 -29.76
N LEU A 13 5.32 40.20 -29.42
CA LEU A 13 4.87 40.35 -28.03
C LEU A 13 4.52 38.95 -27.50
N THR A 14 5.33 38.41 -26.60
CA THR A 14 4.97 37.27 -25.77
C THR A 14 4.05 37.76 -24.64
N ALA A 15 2.76 37.48 -24.75
CA ALA A 15 1.81 37.67 -23.67
C ALA A 15 2.09 36.59 -22.59
N ALA A 16 2.67 36.98 -21.47
CA ALA A 16 2.74 36.16 -20.27
C ALA A 16 1.34 36.08 -19.66
N SER A 17 0.68 34.95 -19.82
CA SER A 17 -0.57 34.66 -19.13
C SER A 17 -0.29 34.44 -17.64
N ALA A 18 -0.57 35.46 -16.82
CA ALA A 18 -0.62 35.30 -15.38
C ALA A 18 -1.79 34.37 -15.02
N LEU A 19 -1.49 33.14 -14.62
CA LEU A 19 -2.47 32.25 -14.01
C LEU A 19 -2.84 32.89 -12.66
N ALA A 20 -4.00 33.52 -12.57
CA ALA A 20 -4.57 33.96 -11.31
C ALA A 20 -4.90 32.70 -10.50
N LEU A 21 -4.20 32.48 -9.39
CA LEU A 21 -4.61 31.55 -8.36
C LEU A 21 -5.96 32.04 -7.81
N LEU A 22 -7.04 31.43 -8.26
CA LEU A 22 -8.34 31.60 -7.61
C LEU A 22 -8.21 31.09 -6.17
N PRO A 23 -8.70 31.85 -5.18
CA PRO A 23 -8.75 31.35 -3.82
C PRO A 23 -9.58 30.05 -3.82
N ALA A 24 -9.02 28.98 -3.25
CA ALA A 24 -9.77 27.74 -3.05
C ALA A 24 -11.07 28.08 -2.32
N ALA A 25 -12.22 27.60 -2.83
CA ALA A 25 -13.47 27.70 -2.11
C ALA A 25 -13.25 27.09 -0.71
N PRO A 26 -13.84 27.68 0.37
CA PRO A 26 -13.70 27.12 1.69
C PRO A 26 -14.14 25.66 1.65
N SER A 27 -13.26 24.76 2.06
CA SER A 27 -13.55 23.34 2.12
C SER A 27 -14.69 23.14 3.11
N GLN A 28 -15.76 22.48 2.70
CA GLN A 28 -16.78 21.99 3.63
C GLN A 28 -16.21 20.72 4.28
N ALA A 29 -15.32 20.91 5.21
CA ALA A 29 -14.69 19.84 5.99
C ALA A 29 -14.97 20.10 7.47
N ALA A 30 -14.83 19.09 8.33
CA ALA A 30 -14.99 19.27 9.77
C ALA A 30 -13.91 18.48 10.52
N SER A 31 -13.39 19.05 11.61
CA SER A 31 -12.36 18.41 12.44
C SER A 31 -12.79 17.06 13.00
N VAL A 32 -11.83 16.19 13.29
CA VAL A 32 -12.08 14.90 13.98
C VAL A 32 -12.88 15.13 15.29
N ALA A 33 -12.61 16.21 16.02
CA ALA A 33 -13.32 16.53 17.25
C ALA A 33 -14.82 16.82 17.01
N THR A 34 -15.16 17.46 15.90
CA THR A 34 -16.56 17.68 15.50
C THR A 34 -17.23 16.39 15.06
N TRP A 35 -16.53 15.55 14.30
CA TRP A 35 -17.02 14.21 13.95
C TRP A 35 -17.21 13.31 15.17
N ASP A 36 -16.39 13.44 16.20
CA ASP A 36 -16.60 12.72 17.47
C ASP A 36 -17.89 13.12 18.18
N LYS A 37 -18.24 14.42 18.14
CA LYS A 37 -19.53 14.88 18.69
C LYS A 37 -20.71 14.34 17.88
N VAL A 38 -20.62 14.30 16.55
CA VAL A 38 -21.63 13.67 15.70
C VAL A 38 -21.76 12.19 16.05
N ALA A 39 -20.65 11.46 16.10
CA ALA A 39 -20.65 10.03 16.47
C ALA A 39 -21.20 9.79 17.86
N TRP A 40 -20.91 10.66 18.84
CA TRP A 40 -21.48 10.55 20.18
C TRP A 40 -23.01 10.70 20.17
N CYS A 41 -23.54 11.63 19.39
CA CYS A 41 -24.98 11.84 19.23
C CYS A 41 -25.66 10.68 18.49
N GLU A 42 -25.05 10.18 17.40
CA GLU A 42 -25.63 9.16 16.51
C GLU A 42 -25.52 7.73 17.08
N SER A 43 -24.44 7.41 17.79
CA SER A 43 -24.10 6.04 18.17
C SER A 43 -23.49 5.88 19.55
N THR A 44 -23.51 6.94 20.37
CA THR A 44 -22.75 7.02 21.64
C THR A 44 -21.24 6.76 21.46
N GLY A 45 -20.70 7.11 20.28
CA GLY A 45 -19.29 6.93 19.94
C GLY A 45 -18.89 5.50 19.56
N ASN A 46 -19.85 4.63 19.27
CA ASN A 46 -19.55 3.24 18.87
C ASN A 46 -19.38 3.13 17.35
N TRP A 47 -18.11 3.11 16.92
CA TRP A 47 -17.73 3.05 15.49
C TRP A 47 -18.00 1.72 14.81
N SER A 48 -18.32 0.65 15.58
CA SER A 48 -18.60 -0.69 15.04
C SER A 48 -20.09 -1.09 15.14
N ILE A 49 -20.98 -0.14 15.50
CA ILE A 49 -22.39 -0.43 15.69
C ILE A 49 -23.13 -0.63 14.39
N VAL A 50 -24.15 -1.50 14.44
CA VAL A 50 -25.23 -1.58 13.45
C VAL A 50 -26.52 -1.19 14.15
N SER A 51 -27.30 -0.28 13.57
CA SER A 51 -28.59 0.13 14.13
C SER A 51 -29.55 -1.06 14.26
N SER A 52 -30.48 -0.99 15.20
CA SER A 52 -31.43 -2.10 15.48
C SER A 52 -32.30 -2.48 14.28
N ASN A 53 -32.53 -1.54 13.35
CA ASN A 53 -33.27 -1.78 12.11
C ASN A 53 -32.36 -2.27 10.96
N GLY A 54 -31.04 -2.38 11.17
CA GLY A 54 -30.08 -2.85 10.19
C GLY A 54 -29.84 -1.89 9.01
N LEU A 55 -30.23 -0.61 9.09
CA LEU A 55 -30.14 0.35 7.98
C LEU A 55 -28.97 1.32 8.08
N TYR A 56 -28.45 1.56 9.30
CA TYR A 56 -27.40 2.53 9.58
C TYR A 56 -26.21 1.84 10.27
N TYR A 57 -25.01 2.26 9.92
CA TYR A 57 -23.78 1.56 10.27
C TYR A 57 -22.69 2.50 10.75
N GLY A 58 -21.92 2.03 11.74
CA GLY A 58 -20.75 2.71 12.27
C GLY A 58 -21.05 3.90 13.17
N GLY A 59 -20.01 4.58 13.59
CA GLY A 59 -20.10 5.72 14.51
C GLY A 59 -20.97 6.85 14.01
N LEU A 60 -20.98 7.08 12.70
CA LEU A 60 -21.70 8.17 12.05
C LEU A 60 -23.04 7.75 11.43
N GLN A 61 -23.50 6.54 11.69
CA GLN A 61 -24.77 5.99 11.22
C GLN A 61 -24.98 6.17 9.70
N ILE A 62 -23.92 5.88 8.90
CA ILE A 62 -23.95 5.98 7.43
C ILE A 62 -24.77 4.82 6.86
N THR A 63 -25.64 5.09 5.89
CA THR A 63 -26.38 4.04 5.16
C THR A 63 -25.45 3.29 4.24
N LYS A 64 -25.79 2.02 3.95
CA LYS A 64 -25.04 1.22 2.96
C LYS A 64 -25.03 1.88 1.57
N HIS A 65 -26.12 2.54 1.19
CA HIS A 65 -26.23 3.27 -0.07
C HIS A 65 -25.21 4.43 -0.14
N ASN A 66 -25.17 5.29 0.86
CA ASN A 66 -24.21 6.40 0.91
C ASN A 66 -22.76 5.87 0.97
N TRP A 67 -22.52 4.84 1.77
CA TRP A 67 -21.19 4.22 1.82
C TRP A 67 -20.68 3.82 0.44
N ASP A 68 -21.52 3.12 -0.34
CA ASP A 68 -21.16 2.68 -1.68
C ASP A 68 -21.03 3.86 -2.66
N ALA A 69 -21.99 4.80 -2.62
CA ALA A 69 -22.05 5.95 -3.54
C ALA A 69 -20.81 6.86 -3.39
N TYR A 70 -20.31 7.05 -2.16
CA TYR A 70 -19.17 7.92 -1.88
C TYR A 70 -17.82 7.17 -1.83
N GLY A 71 -17.80 5.90 -2.29
CA GLY A 71 -16.58 5.12 -2.48
C GLY A 71 -16.06 4.41 -1.23
N GLY A 72 -16.91 4.19 -0.22
CA GLY A 72 -16.54 3.51 1.02
C GLY A 72 -16.12 2.05 0.82
N ARG A 73 -16.54 1.42 -0.29
CA ARG A 73 -16.13 0.04 -0.62
C ARG A 73 -14.64 -0.17 -0.80
N GLN A 74 -13.88 0.90 -1.08
CA GLN A 74 -12.42 0.83 -1.13
C GLN A 74 -11.80 0.48 0.23
N TYR A 75 -12.51 0.76 1.34
CA TYR A 75 -12.06 0.48 2.70
C TYR A 75 -12.70 -0.79 3.26
N SER A 76 -14.02 -0.93 3.13
CA SER A 76 -14.76 -2.07 3.65
C SER A 76 -16.11 -2.23 2.95
N SER A 77 -16.70 -3.43 3.01
CA SER A 77 -18.04 -3.70 2.49
C SER A 77 -19.15 -2.95 3.23
N TYR A 78 -18.92 -2.55 4.49
CA TYR A 78 -19.88 -1.82 5.34
C TYR A 78 -19.18 -0.80 6.24
N PRO A 79 -19.81 0.35 6.58
CA PRO A 79 -19.20 1.38 7.41
C PRO A 79 -18.68 0.88 8.77
N HIS A 80 -19.46 0.06 9.48
CA HIS A 80 -19.11 -0.45 10.81
C HIS A 80 -17.91 -1.40 10.84
N ARG A 81 -17.42 -1.83 9.67
CA ARG A 81 -16.21 -2.65 9.50
C ARG A 81 -14.99 -1.84 9.09
N ALA A 82 -15.18 -0.57 8.79
CA ALA A 82 -14.12 0.37 8.48
C ALA A 82 -13.63 1.04 9.77
N THR A 83 -12.39 1.50 9.75
CA THR A 83 -11.84 2.29 10.86
C THR A 83 -12.58 3.60 11.04
N LYS A 84 -12.46 4.24 12.20
CA LYS A 84 -12.98 5.58 12.47
C LYS A 84 -12.53 6.58 11.38
N GLN A 85 -11.26 6.57 11.03
CA GLN A 85 -10.70 7.46 10.02
C GLN A 85 -11.37 7.28 8.67
N GLU A 86 -11.51 6.04 8.21
CA GLU A 86 -12.15 5.72 6.92
C GLU A 86 -13.63 6.11 6.89
N GLN A 87 -14.34 5.95 8.02
CA GLN A 87 -15.72 6.40 8.15
C GLN A 87 -15.81 7.93 8.05
N ILE A 88 -14.91 8.68 8.71
CA ILE A 88 -14.85 10.13 8.63
C ILE A 88 -14.51 10.59 7.21
N LEU A 89 -13.54 9.96 6.52
CA LEU A 89 -13.19 10.31 5.14
C LEU A 89 -14.37 10.16 4.14
N ILE A 90 -15.23 9.19 4.36
CA ILE A 90 -16.46 9.05 3.56
C ILE A 90 -17.52 10.07 4.01
N ALA A 91 -17.62 10.34 5.31
CA ALA A 91 -18.52 11.36 5.83
C ALA A 91 -18.19 12.76 5.32
N GLU A 92 -16.91 13.10 5.15
CA GLU A 92 -16.47 14.34 4.52
C GLU A 92 -17.00 14.49 3.07
N LYS A 93 -17.00 13.42 2.30
CA LYS A 93 -17.56 13.43 0.94
C LYS A 93 -19.07 13.61 0.95
N ILE A 94 -19.76 12.98 1.92
CA ILE A 94 -21.20 13.18 2.12
C ILE A 94 -21.48 14.62 2.56
N LEU A 95 -20.69 15.17 3.49
CA LEU A 95 -20.79 16.55 3.95
C LEU A 95 -20.63 17.54 2.80
N ALA A 96 -19.64 17.32 1.93
CA ALA A 96 -19.37 18.20 0.78
C ALA A 96 -20.52 18.20 -0.23
N ASP A 97 -21.23 17.10 -0.40
CA ASP A 97 -22.32 16.95 -1.37
C ASP A 97 -23.70 17.28 -0.78
N GLN A 98 -24.00 16.76 0.43
CA GLN A 98 -25.33 16.85 1.05
C GLN A 98 -25.42 17.92 2.15
N GLY A 99 -24.27 18.47 2.56
CA GLY A 99 -24.19 19.43 3.66
C GLY A 99 -24.38 18.81 5.05
N ALA A 100 -24.29 19.64 6.09
CA ALA A 100 -24.43 19.21 7.49
C ALA A 100 -25.82 18.61 7.82
N GLY A 101 -26.81 18.90 6.99
CA GLY A 101 -28.16 18.34 7.11
C GLY A 101 -28.25 16.82 6.96
N ALA A 102 -27.22 16.18 6.38
CA ALA A 102 -27.15 14.72 6.26
C ALA A 102 -27.20 14.00 7.63
N TRP A 103 -26.77 14.66 8.70
CA TRP A 103 -26.85 14.18 10.09
C TRP A 103 -27.90 14.92 10.93
N GLY A 104 -28.82 15.65 10.28
CA GLY A 104 -29.96 16.31 10.92
C GLY A 104 -29.56 17.08 12.18
N ARG A 105 -30.21 16.74 13.33
CA ARG A 105 -29.95 17.39 14.60
C ARG A 105 -28.53 17.16 15.13
N CYS A 106 -28.01 15.94 14.99
CA CYS A 106 -26.66 15.61 15.46
C CYS A 106 -25.58 16.45 14.76
N GLY A 107 -25.70 16.66 13.45
CA GLY A 107 -24.80 17.54 12.71
C GLY A 107 -24.90 19.01 13.16
N SER A 108 -26.13 19.50 13.40
CA SER A 108 -26.35 20.84 13.87
C SER A 108 -25.80 21.07 15.30
N ASP A 109 -26.10 20.17 16.22
CA ASP A 109 -25.67 20.25 17.62
C ASP A 109 -24.14 20.13 17.77
N ALA A 110 -23.49 19.39 16.87
CA ALA A 110 -22.03 19.26 16.79
C ALA A 110 -21.35 20.51 16.20
N GLY A 111 -22.09 21.39 15.53
CA GLY A 111 -21.55 22.54 14.82
C GLY A 111 -20.94 22.21 13.45
N LEU A 112 -21.39 21.12 12.82
CA LEU A 112 -20.81 20.57 11.59
C LEU A 112 -20.81 21.56 10.42
N ALA A 113 -21.78 22.46 10.34
CA ALA A 113 -21.87 23.48 9.30
C ALA A 113 -20.89 24.66 9.48
N TYR A 114 -20.26 24.79 10.64
CA TYR A 114 -19.41 25.92 11.02
C TYR A 114 -17.95 25.52 11.24
N ASP A 115 -17.67 24.23 11.31
CA ASP A 115 -16.30 23.71 11.38
C ASP A 115 -15.80 23.47 9.94
N HIS A 116 -14.71 24.15 9.60
CA HIS A 116 -14.09 24.05 8.28
C HIS A 116 -12.65 23.49 8.36
N ALA A 117 -12.30 22.90 9.51
CA ALA A 117 -11.00 22.27 9.68
C ALA A 117 -10.98 20.90 9.01
N ASP A 118 -10.03 20.67 8.13
CA ASP A 118 -9.79 19.35 7.56
C ASP A 118 -9.54 18.34 8.69
N PRO A 119 -10.30 17.24 8.81
CA PRO A 119 -10.11 16.25 9.88
C PRO A 119 -8.74 15.56 9.77
N TYR A 120 -8.24 15.45 8.57
CA TYR A 120 -6.95 14.86 8.24
C TYR A 120 -6.25 15.77 7.22
N PRO A 121 -5.83 17.00 7.65
CA PRO A 121 -5.20 17.94 6.75
C PRO A 121 -4.07 17.20 6.01
N ALA A 122 -4.00 17.38 4.70
CA ALA A 122 -2.88 16.85 3.94
C ALA A 122 -1.61 17.36 4.62
N VAL A 123 -1.05 16.52 5.48
CA VAL A 123 0.30 16.74 5.98
C VAL A 123 1.14 16.87 4.74
N PRO A 124 2.08 17.83 4.64
CA PRO A 124 3.02 17.86 3.52
C PRO A 124 3.46 16.43 3.27
N VAL A 125 3.23 15.91 2.06
CA VAL A 125 3.46 14.49 1.75
C VAL A 125 4.82 14.15 2.30
N PRO A 126 4.94 13.21 3.26
CA PRO A 126 6.22 12.99 3.93
C PRO A 126 7.28 12.63 2.89
N GLU A 127 8.52 12.99 3.15
CA GLU A 127 9.66 12.52 2.33
C GLU A 127 9.87 11.01 2.45
N GLY A 128 8.91 10.29 3.03
CA GLY A 128 8.96 8.86 3.26
C GLY A 128 8.69 8.03 2.00
N LEU A 129 9.10 6.78 2.07
CA LEU A 129 8.79 5.77 1.06
C LEU A 129 7.43 5.12 1.33
N VAL A 130 6.78 4.72 0.26
CA VAL A 130 5.57 3.89 0.26
C VAL A 130 5.75 2.76 -0.72
N HIS A 131 4.99 1.68 -0.53
CA HIS A 131 5.00 0.53 -1.43
C HIS A 131 6.41 -0.06 -1.60
N LEU A 132 6.93 -0.69 -0.56
CA LEU A 132 8.23 -1.34 -0.60
C LEU A 132 8.14 -2.74 -1.23
N ALA A 133 9.23 -3.15 -1.88
CA ALA A 133 9.45 -4.51 -2.36
C ALA A 133 10.92 -4.90 -2.16
N ALA A 134 11.18 -6.16 -1.79
CA ALA A 134 12.53 -6.66 -1.58
C ALA A 134 12.85 -7.82 -2.50
N ALA A 135 13.99 -7.75 -3.19
CA ALA A 135 14.55 -8.82 -4.01
C ALA A 135 16.01 -8.48 -4.37
N ASP A 136 16.74 -9.40 -5.00
CA ASP A 136 18.06 -9.12 -5.56
C ASP A 136 17.92 -8.50 -6.95
N PHE A 137 17.73 -7.17 -7.01
CA PHE A 137 17.59 -6.43 -8.27
C PHE A 137 18.93 -6.19 -8.98
N THR A 138 20.04 -6.31 -8.24
CA THR A 138 21.39 -6.07 -8.75
C THR A 138 22.09 -7.35 -9.19
N SER A 139 21.53 -8.54 -8.92
CA SER A 139 22.09 -9.87 -9.16
C SER A 139 23.47 -10.05 -8.53
N ASP A 140 23.67 -9.44 -7.33
CA ASP A 140 24.92 -9.57 -6.57
C ASP A 140 24.83 -10.60 -5.42
N GLY A 141 23.67 -11.27 -5.30
CA GLY A 141 23.37 -12.27 -4.28
C GLY A 141 22.87 -11.67 -2.96
N ARG A 142 22.60 -10.36 -2.89
CA ARG A 142 22.09 -9.67 -1.71
C ARG A 142 20.70 -9.13 -1.97
N LYS A 143 19.90 -9.03 -0.92
CA LYS A 143 18.53 -8.50 -1.06
C LYS A 143 18.55 -6.99 -0.98
N ASP A 144 18.02 -6.36 -2.02
CA ASP A 144 17.83 -4.92 -2.15
C ASP A 144 16.40 -4.53 -1.77
N VAL A 145 16.15 -3.26 -1.47
CA VAL A 145 14.81 -2.72 -1.23
C VAL A 145 14.49 -1.66 -2.29
N ALA A 146 13.40 -1.85 -3.01
CA ALA A 146 12.81 -0.84 -3.89
C ALA A 146 11.63 -0.17 -3.19
N GLY A 147 11.46 1.16 -3.38
CA GLY A 147 10.34 1.89 -2.78
C GLY A 147 10.01 3.17 -3.53
N VAL A 148 8.74 3.56 -3.48
CA VAL A 148 8.23 4.78 -4.12
C VAL A 148 8.31 5.95 -3.14
N GLU A 149 8.98 7.02 -3.51
CA GLU A 149 8.98 8.27 -2.75
C GLU A 149 7.62 8.96 -2.88
N ALA A 150 6.87 9.04 -1.79
CA ALA A 150 5.49 9.49 -1.80
C ALA A 150 5.32 10.91 -2.35
N ALA A 151 6.26 11.81 -2.02
CA ALA A 151 6.22 13.22 -2.41
C ALA A 151 6.41 13.44 -3.92
N THR A 152 7.23 12.61 -4.58
CA THR A 152 7.67 12.87 -5.97
C THR A 152 7.23 11.79 -6.95
N GLY A 153 6.78 10.64 -6.45
CA GLY A 153 6.51 9.47 -7.28
C GLY A 153 7.75 8.90 -7.95
N LYS A 154 8.94 9.12 -7.40
CA LYS A 154 10.17 8.49 -7.86
C LYS A 154 10.29 7.09 -7.28
N LEU A 155 10.76 6.15 -8.09
CA LEU A 155 11.16 4.82 -7.60
C LEU A 155 12.64 4.83 -7.27
N TRP A 156 12.95 4.45 -6.04
CA TRP A 156 14.31 4.36 -5.52
C TRP A 156 14.67 2.90 -5.24
N LEU A 157 15.90 2.53 -5.52
CA LEU A 157 16.52 1.27 -5.14
C LEU A 157 17.57 1.54 -4.07
N TYR A 158 17.53 0.77 -2.99
CA TYR A 158 18.52 0.72 -1.93
C TYR A 158 19.24 -0.62 -2.00
N PRO A 159 20.45 -0.67 -2.57
CA PRO A 159 21.19 -1.93 -2.65
C PRO A 159 21.51 -2.50 -1.26
N GLY A 160 21.35 -3.80 -1.10
CA GLY A 160 21.64 -4.49 0.15
C GLY A 160 23.14 -4.70 0.36
N ASN A 161 23.59 -4.59 1.61
CA ASN A 161 24.98 -4.90 1.97
C ASN A 161 25.18 -6.39 2.36
N GLY A 162 24.09 -7.20 2.44
CA GLY A 162 24.12 -8.59 2.85
C GLY A 162 24.40 -8.81 4.33
N ASN A 163 24.19 -7.80 5.16
CA ASN A 163 24.38 -7.83 6.61
C ASN A 163 23.23 -7.16 7.38
N GLY A 164 22.04 -7.10 6.76
CA GLY A 164 20.87 -6.44 7.33
C GLY A 164 20.90 -4.90 7.23
N THR A 165 21.84 -4.32 6.45
CA THR A 165 21.90 -2.87 6.19
C THR A 165 21.82 -2.58 4.70
N LEU A 166 21.48 -1.34 4.34
CA LEU A 166 21.32 -0.89 2.97
C LEU A 166 22.38 0.16 2.59
N ALA A 167 22.78 0.17 1.33
CA ALA A 167 23.65 1.18 0.74
C ALA A 167 22.86 2.44 0.33
N PRO A 168 23.53 3.55 -0.04
CA PRO A 168 22.89 4.76 -0.54
C PRO A 168 21.98 4.47 -1.74
N ARG A 169 20.79 5.06 -1.74
CA ARG A 169 19.76 4.86 -2.77
C ARG A 169 20.16 5.38 -4.15
N VAL A 170 19.65 4.73 -5.17
CA VAL A 170 19.76 5.11 -6.58
C VAL A 170 18.37 5.28 -7.15
N GLN A 171 18.10 6.37 -7.87
CA GLN A 171 16.83 6.53 -8.57
C GLN A 171 16.76 5.61 -9.79
N ILE A 172 15.73 4.77 -9.87
CA ILE A 172 15.55 3.81 -10.96
C ILE A 172 14.27 4.04 -11.76
N GLY A 173 13.41 4.99 -11.35
CA GLY A 173 12.17 5.28 -12.06
C GLY A 173 11.54 6.62 -11.68
N THR A 174 10.56 7.05 -12.49
CA THR A 174 9.71 8.23 -12.28
C THR A 174 8.26 7.90 -12.62
N GLY A 175 7.30 8.68 -12.08
CA GLY A 175 5.87 8.48 -12.35
C GLY A 175 5.24 7.32 -11.58
N TRP A 176 5.88 6.78 -10.54
CA TRP A 176 5.40 5.67 -9.75
C TRP A 176 4.34 6.05 -8.70
N GLY A 177 4.05 7.33 -8.52
CA GLY A 177 2.95 7.77 -7.66
C GLY A 177 1.55 7.32 -8.13
N ALA A 178 1.43 6.85 -9.39
CA ALA A 178 0.22 6.24 -9.93
C ALA A 178 0.13 4.73 -9.67
N MET A 179 1.16 4.14 -9.05
CA MET A 179 1.28 2.70 -8.79
C MET A 179 1.08 2.39 -7.30
N SER A 180 0.67 1.18 -7.01
CA SER A 180 0.51 0.67 -5.64
C SER A 180 0.81 -0.81 -5.56
N ARG A 181 0.96 -1.35 -4.33
CA ARG A 181 1.13 -2.77 -4.06
C ARG A 181 2.32 -3.37 -4.80
N LEU A 182 3.52 -2.82 -4.52
CA LEU A 182 4.75 -3.35 -5.08
C LEU A 182 5.08 -4.71 -4.45
N THR A 183 5.49 -5.66 -5.29
CA THR A 183 6.10 -6.92 -4.86
C THR A 183 7.12 -7.36 -5.89
N ALA A 184 8.11 -8.19 -5.51
CA ALA A 184 9.19 -8.55 -6.40
C ALA A 184 9.59 -10.02 -6.25
N ALA A 185 9.84 -10.65 -7.38
CA ALA A 185 10.45 -11.98 -7.53
C ALA A 185 10.79 -12.22 -9.00
N ASP A 186 11.40 -13.34 -9.34
CA ASP A 186 11.61 -13.76 -10.73
C ASP A 186 10.31 -14.37 -11.28
N PHE A 187 9.50 -13.57 -11.97
CA PHE A 187 8.28 -14.01 -12.66
C PHE A 187 8.54 -14.38 -14.13
N THR A 188 9.70 -14.00 -14.66
CA THR A 188 10.08 -14.26 -16.04
C THR A 188 10.84 -15.58 -16.21
N GLY A 189 11.38 -16.15 -15.13
CA GLY A 189 12.19 -17.36 -15.12
C GLY A 189 13.60 -17.16 -15.67
N ASP A 190 14.08 -15.90 -15.71
CA ASP A 190 15.40 -15.56 -16.23
C ASP A 190 16.51 -15.46 -15.15
N GLY A 191 16.12 -15.69 -13.89
CA GLY A 191 16.99 -15.64 -12.71
C GLY A 191 17.22 -14.23 -12.17
N ARG A 192 16.48 -13.23 -12.64
CA ARG A 192 16.53 -11.84 -12.16
C ARG A 192 15.25 -11.45 -11.49
N ALA A 193 15.34 -10.55 -10.52
CA ALA A 193 14.16 -10.05 -9.84
C ALA A 193 13.38 -9.06 -10.72
N ASP A 194 12.10 -9.35 -10.94
CA ASP A 194 11.12 -8.48 -11.58
C ASP A 194 10.31 -7.72 -10.52
N LEU A 195 9.73 -6.58 -10.90
CA LEU A 195 8.86 -5.79 -10.03
C LEU A 195 7.42 -5.83 -10.55
N LEU A 196 6.49 -6.27 -9.71
CA LEU A 196 5.06 -6.24 -9.98
C LEU A 196 4.39 -5.09 -9.25
N THR A 197 3.38 -4.48 -9.88
CA THR A 197 2.62 -3.37 -9.30
C THR A 197 1.25 -3.20 -9.96
N VAL A 198 0.31 -2.61 -9.23
CA VAL A 198 -1.02 -2.27 -9.74
C VAL A 198 -1.09 -0.78 -10.10
N GLU A 199 -1.53 -0.46 -11.32
CA GLU A 199 -1.82 0.92 -11.72
C GLU A 199 -3.16 1.36 -11.12
N ASN A 200 -3.15 2.44 -10.32
CA ASN A 200 -4.32 2.88 -9.56
C ASN A 200 -5.52 3.27 -10.43
N ALA A 201 -5.25 3.91 -11.57
CA ALA A 201 -6.32 4.43 -12.44
C ALA A 201 -7.10 3.33 -13.18
N SER A 202 -6.42 2.26 -13.61
CA SER A 202 -7.01 1.19 -14.42
C SER A 202 -7.27 -0.09 -13.64
N GLY A 203 -6.63 -0.26 -12.48
CA GLY A 203 -6.59 -1.52 -11.76
C GLY A 203 -5.86 -2.63 -12.53
N ALA A 204 -5.00 -2.28 -13.49
CA ALA A 204 -4.21 -3.25 -14.23
C ALA A 204 -2.97 -3.65 -13.43
N LEU A 205 -2.64 -4.94 -13.44
CA LEU A 205 -1.39 -5.48 -12.90
C LEU A 205 -0.32 -5.45 -14.01
N TYR A 206 0.83 -4.90 -13.68
CA TYR A 206 2.00 -4.84 -14.56
C TYR A 206 3.19 -5.54 -13.96
N ALA A 207 3.96 -6.24 -14.80
CA ALA A 207 5.29 -6.71 -14.50
C ALA A 207 6.33 -5.83 -15.21
N TYR A 208 7.37 -5.45 -14.50
CA TYR A 208 8.54 -4.76 -15.01
C TYR A 208 9.73 -5.72 -14.90
N PRO A 209 10.17 -6.36 -16.01
CA PRO A 209 11.31 -7.27 -15.96
C PRO A 209 12.59 -6.60 -15.46
N GLY A 210 13.30 -7.28 -14.58
CA GLY A 210 14.59 -6.80 -14.07
C GLY A 210 15.72 -7.05 -15.06
N ASN A 211 16.65 -6.08 -15.15
CA ASN A 211 17.85 -6.24 -15.97
C ASN A 211 19.02 -6.87 -15.19
N GLY A 212 18.86 -7.16 -13.89
CA GLY A 212 19.90 -7.69 -13.02
C GLY A 212 21.03 -6.72 -12.68
N ASN A 213 20.85 -5.44 -12.96
CA ASN A 213 21.82 -4.38 -12.67
C ASN A 213 21.19 -3.20 -11.91
N GLY A 214 20.09 -3.47 -11.21
CA GLY A 214 19.32 -2.45 -10.47
C GLY A 214 18.39 -1.61 -11.34
N THR A 215 18.23 -1.91 -12.64
CA THR A 215 17.30 -1.23 -13.54
C THR A 215 16.19 -2.16 -14.02
N LEU A 216 15.10 -1.59 -14.50
CA LEU A 216 13.93 -2.30 -14.98
C LEU A 216 13.74 -2.10 -16.48
N ALA A 217 13.24 -3.11 -17.18
CA ALA A 217 12.81 -3.01 -18.57
C ALA A 217 11.40 -2.44 -18.70
N SER A 218 10.91 -2.31 -19.94
CA SER A 218 9.54 -1.84 -20.22
C SER A 218 8.51 -2.78 -19.62
N ARG A 219 7.46 -2.20 -19.03
CA ARG A 219 6.39 -2.96 -18.39
C ARG A 219 5.55 -3.76 -19.38
N VAL A 220 5.07 -4.90 -18.91
CA VAL A 220 4.09 -5.74 -19.61
C VAL A 220 2.86 -5.85 -18.72
N ARG A 221 1.67 -5.64 -19.29
CA ARG A 221 0.41 -5.88 -18.56
C ARG A 221 0.21 -7.39 -18.44
N ILE A 222 0.00 -7.86 -17.20
CA ILE A 222 -0.19 -9.28 -16.88
C ILE A 222 -1.53 -9.57 -16.22
N GLY A 223 -2.39 -8.57 -16.03
CA GLY A 223 -3.72 -8.78 -15.49
C GLY A 223 -4.58 -7.54 -15.47
N SER A 224 -5.89 -7.75 -15.24
CA SER A 224 -6.91 -6.72 -15.12
C SER A 224 -7.76 -6.94 -13.87
N GLY A 225 -8.41 -5.87 -13.35
CA GLY A 225 -9.29 -5.96 -12.18
C GLY A 225 -8.57 -6.06 -10.83
N TRP A 226 -7.26 -5.81 -10.78
CA TRP A 226 -6.45 -5.90 -9.55
C TRP A 226 -6.62 -4.72 -8.59
N GLY A 227 -7.35 -3.68 -9.00
CA GLY A 227 -7.68 -2.54 -8.13
C GLY A 227 -8.52 -2.93 -6.90
N SER A 228 -9.22 -4.06 -6.92
CA SER A 228 -9.99 -4.60 -5.80
C SER A 228 -9.15 -5.42 -4.81
N MET A 229 -7.90 -5.74 -5.13
CA MET A 229 -7.00 -6.41 -4.20
C MET A 229 -6.50 -5.42 -3.15
N ARG A 230 -6.37 -5.85 -1.90
CA ARG A 230 -5.90 -5.02 -0.79
C ARG A 230 -4.39 -5.09 -0.61
N ASP A 231 -3.84 -6.28 -0.79
CA ASP A 231 -2.43 -6.55 -0.57
C ASP A 231 -1.91 -7.60 -1.54
N LEU A 232 -0.62 -7.54 -1.86
CA LEU A 232 0.06 -8.48 -2.75
C LEU A 232 1.41 -8.87 -2.15
N THR A 233 1.79 -10.15 -2.30
CA THR A 233 3.16 -10.60 -2.02
C THR A 233 3.56 -11.72 -2.96
N ALA A 234 4.81 -11.71 -3.38
CA ALA A 234 5.43 -12.78 -4.17
C ALA A 234 6.02 -13.84 -3.24
N ILE A 235 5.83 -15.11 -3.58
CA ILE A 235 6.29 -16.27 -2.81
C ILE A 235 6.25 -17.51 -3.71
N ASP A 236 7.19 -18.43 -3.58
CA ASP A 236 7.06 -19.78 -4.18
C ASP A 236 6.33 -20.71 -3.22
N VAL A 237 4.99 -20.57 -3.13
CA VAL A 237 4.15 -21.32 -2.17
C VAL A 237 3.97 -22.79 -2.57
N HIS A 238 4.19 -23.12 -3.85
CA HIS A 238 4.12 -24.48 -4.40
C HIS A 238 5.46 -25.21 -4.37
N ARG A 239 6.56 -24.53 -4.12
CA ARG A 239 7.94 -25.07 -4.18
C ARG A 239 8.30 -25.71 -5.52
N ASP A 240 7.84 -25.10 -6.58
CA ASP A 240 8.17 -25.55 -7.93
C ASP A 240 9.31 -24.73 -8.60
N GLY A 241 9.91 -23.82 -7.83
CA GLY A 241 10.98 -22.92 -8.25
C GLY A 241 10.51 -21.71 -9.04
N LYS A 242 9.20 -21.46 -9.09
CA LYS A 242 8.61 -20.29 -9.74
C LYS A 242 7.95 -19.38 -8.70
N ALA A 243 8.03 -18.09 -8.94
CA ALA A 243 7.37 -17.14 -8.08
C ALA A 243 5.87 -17.15 -8.32
N ASP A 244 5.10 -17.43 -7.27
CA ASP A 244 3.65 -17.27 -7.24
C ASP A 244 3.29 -15.89 -6.73
N LEU A 245 2.07 -15.42 -7.00
CA LEU A 245 1.54 -14.18 -6.46
C LEU A 245 0.38 -14.48 -5.51
N LEU A 246 0.52 -14.06 -4.25
CA LEU A 246 -0.60 -14.05 -3.32
C LEU A 246 -1.29 -12.68 -3.34
N ALA A 247 -2.61 -12.70 -3.21
CA ALA A 247 -3.42 -11.50 -3.18
C ALA A 247 -4.56 -11.61 -2.17
N VAL A 248 -4.74 -10.58 -1.34
CA VAL A 248 -5.89 -10.44 -0.45
C VAL A 248 -6.96 -9.63 -1.19
N ALA A 249 -8.11 -10.23 -1.43
CA ALA A 249 -9.24 -9.55 -2.04
C ALA A 249 -10.03 -8.71 -1.02
N SER A 250 -10.82 -7.76 -1.49
CA SER A 250 -11.61 -6.86 -0.64
C SER A 250 -12.67 -7.57 0.22
N ASP A 251 -13.05 -8.80 -0.14
CA ASP A 251 -13.97 -9.65 0.62
C ASP A 251 -13.28 -10.52 1.68
N GLY A 252 -11.96 -10.38 1.84
CA GLY A 252 -11.15 -11.12 2.79
C GLY A 252 -10.71 -12.51 2.30
N ALA A 253 -10.91 -12.84 1.02
CA ALA A 253 -10.36 -14.06 0.46
C ALA A 253 -8.84 -13.87 0.19
N LEU A 254 -8.02 -14.85 0.60
CA LEU A 254 -6.63 -14.96 0.17
C LEU A 254 -6.54 -15.89 -1.03
N TRP A 255 -6.03 -15.38 -2.12
CA TRP A 255 -5.86 -16.09 -3.38
C TRP A 255 -4.39 -16.35 -3.67
N ALA A 256 -4.06 -17.55 -4.15
CA ALA A 256 -2.78 -17.88 -4.74
C ALA A 256 -2.92 -17.98 -6.26
N TYR A 257 -2.07 -17.29 -6.98
CA TYR A 257 -1.95 -17.30 -8.43
C TYR A 257 -0.61 -17.95 -8.77
N PRO A 258 -0.59 -19.21 -9.25
CA PRO A 258 0.65 -19.88 -9.61
C PRO A 258 1.40 -19.14 -10.73
N GLY A 259 2.68 -18.91 -10.55
CA GLY A 259 3.53 -18.36 -11.59
C GLY A 259 3.87 -19.40 -12.66
N THR A 260 3.89 -18.98 -13.92
CA THR A 260 4.30 -19.88 -15.02
C THR A 260 5.81 -19.90 -15.23
N GLY A 261 6.53 -18.91 -14.66
CA GLY A 261 7.96 -18.68 -14.91
C GLY A 261 8.23 -18.17 -16.33
N VAL A 262 7.21 -17.63 -16.99
CA VAL A 262 7.33 -17.03 -18.33
C VAL A 262 6.45 -15.78 -18.41
N LEU A 263 7.03 -14.67 -18.83
CA LEU A 263 6.27 -13.43 -19.06
C LEU A 263 5.49 -13.52 -20.37
N ASN A 264 4.19 -13.79 -20.29
CA ASN A 264 3.31 -13.95 -21.44
C ASN A 264 1.97 -13.21 -21.27
N GLY A 265 2.01 -11.90 -21.03
CA GLY A 265 0.82 -11.10 -20.81
C GLY A 265 -0.04 -11.67 -19.68
N GLU A 266 -1.34 -11.81 -19.90
CA GLU A 266 -2.28 -12.33 -18.87
C GLU A 266 -2.08 -13.82 -18.55
N ASP A 267 -1.30 -14.57 -19.34
CA ASP A 267 -0.93 -15.97 -19.07
C ASP A 267 0.38 -16.11 -18.24
N THR A 268 0.93 -15.01 -17.73
CA THR A 268 2.09 -15.03 -16.82
C THR A 268 1.76 -15.71 -15.50
N LEU A 269 0.51 -15.54 -15.03
CA LEU A 269 -0.03 -16.19 -13.84
C LEU A 269 -1.10 -17.21 -14.24
N GLY A 270 -1.09 -18.37 -13.59
CA GLY A 270 -2.08 -19.42 -13.80
C GLY A 270 -3.42 -19.14 -13.10
N ASN A 271 -4.31 -20.13 -13.16
CA ASN A 271 -5.61 -20.04 -12.50
C ASN A 271 -5.47 -19.98 -10.99
N ARG A 272 -6.09 -18.96 -10.39
CA ARG A 272 -6.04 -18.76 -8.94
C ARG A 272 -6.79 -19.83 -8.16
N THR A 273 -6.29 -20.12 -6.97
CA THR A 273 -6.94 -20.97 -5.98
C THR A 273 -7.13 -20.17 -4.69
N GLN A 274 -8.31 -20.26 -4.07
CA GLN A 274 -8.51 -19.64 -2.76
C GLN A 274 -7.86 -20.52 -1.69
N ILE A 275 -6.93 -19.93 -0.93
CA ILE A 275 -6.16 -20.63 0.10
C ILE A 275 -6.43 -20.11 1.52
N GLY A 276 -7.26 -19.08 1.65
CA GLY A 276 -7.63 -18.51 2.94
C GLY A 276 -8.90 -17.66 2.89
N SER A 277 -9.44 -17.34 4.06
CA SER A 277 -10.57 -16.46 4.26
C SER A 277 -10.39 -15.60 5.51
N ASN A 278 -11.16 -14.51 5.65
CA ASN A 278 -11.07 -13.53 6.74
C ASN A 278 -9.72 -12.78 6.81
N TRP A 279 -9.06 -12.59 5.67
CA TRP A 279 -7.83 -11.81 5.56
C TRP A 279 -8.09 -10.31 5.46
N ASP A 280 -9.35 -9.87 5.47
CA ASP A 280 -9.75 -8.47 5.58
C ASP A 280 -9.39 -7.85 6.94
N THR A 281 -9.08 -8.67 7.94
CA THR A 281 -8.54 -8.26 9.25
C THR A 281 -7.00 -8.21 9.30
N MET A 282 -6.34 -8.58 8.21
CA MET A 282 -4.88 -8.59 8.10
C MET A 282 -4.39 -7.46 7.21
N SER A 283 -3.18 -7.01 7.47
CA SER A 283 -2.45 -6.00 6.70
C SER A 283 -0.97 -6.33 6.65
N GLU A 284 -0.21 -5.56 5.86
CA GLU A 284 1.25 -5.69 5.76
C GLU A 284 1.68 -7.12 5.41
N LEU A 285 1.03 -7.71 4.40
CA LEU A 285 1.32 -9.07 3.94
C LEU A 285 2.68 -9.14 3.27
N THR A 286 3.56 -10.03 3.75
CA THR A 286 4.89 -10.22 3.15
C THR A 286 5.40 -11.64 3.35
N SER A 287 6.32 -12.08 2.47
CA SER A 287 7.04 -13.34 2.66
C SER A 287 8.48 -13.05 3.09
N PRO A 288 8.86 -13.40 4.34
CA PRO A 288 10.25 -13.29 4.78
C PRO A 288 11.19 -14.29 4.09
N GLY A 289 10.64 -15.34 3.48
CA GLY A 289 11.35 -16.55 3.11
C GLY A 289 11.13 -17.65 4.15
N ASP A 290 12.10 -18.52 4.33
CA ASP A 290 12.05 -19.59 5.32
C ASP A 290 12.35 -19.06 6.74
N LEU A 291 11.30 -18.81 7.51
CA LEU A 291 11.41 -18.23 8.87
C LEU A 291 11.66 -19.30 9.95
N ASN A 292 11.30 -20.55 9.67
CA ASN A 292 11.34 -21.64 10.63
C ASN A 292 12.42 -22.70 10.31
N SER A 293 13.19 -22.51 9.25
CA SER A 293 14.25 -23.40 8.75
C SER A 293 13.75 -24.80 8.35
N ASP A 294 12.51 -24.91 7.82
CA ASP A 294 11.95 -26.16 7.29
C ASP A 294 12.15 -26.31 5.77
N GLY A 295 12.79 -25.33 5.13
CA GLY A 295 13.09 -25.27 3.72
C GLY A 295 11.89 -24.81 2.87
N ARG A 296 10.85 -24.22 3.46
CA ARG A 296 9.68 -23.68 2.76
C ARG A 296 9.53 -22.19 3.05
N PRO A 297 9.14 -21.40 2.07
CA PRO A 297 8.88 -19.99 2.34
C PRO A 297 7.60 -19.82 3.17
N ASP A 298 7.67 -18.95 4.17
CA ASP A 298 6.61 -18.63 5.10
C ASP A 298 5.97 -17.27 4.76
N LEU A 299 4.81 -16.99 5.36
CA LEU A 299 4.09 -15.73 5.21
C LEU A 299 4.01 -15.02 6.56
N ALA A 300 4.14 -13.72 6.56
CA ALA A 300 3.93 -12.86 7.72
C ALA A 300 2.85 -11.82 7.43
N ALA A 301 2.03 -11.50 8.45
CA ALA A 301 1.02 -10.46 8.34
C ALA A 301 0.68 -9.88 9.73
N VAL A 302 0.21 -8.63 9.76
CA VAL A 302 -0.21 -7.93 10.98
C VAL A 302 -1.73 -7.92 11.06
N ASP A 303 -2.30 -8.27 12.22
CA ASP A 303 -3.74 -8.17 12.43
C ASP A 303 -4.17 -6.79 12.96
N THR A 304 -5.47 -6.56 13.01
CA THR A 304 -6.07 -5.29 13.49
C THR A 304 -5.78 -4.96 14.95
N ASP A 305 -5.31 -5.93 15.74
CA ASP A 305 -4.88 -5.72 17.14
C ASP A 305 -3.37 -5.44 17.24
N GLY A 306 -2.67 -5.27 16.13
CA GLY A 306 -1.24 -5.02 16.07
C GLY A 306 -0.39 -6.25 16.44
N ARG A 307 -0.91 -7.47 16.23
CA ARG A 307 -0.14 -8.70 16.42
C ARG A 307 0.45 -9.12 15.08
N LEU A 308 1.75 -9.41 15.09
CA LEU A 308 2.42 -10.04 13.95
C LEU A 308 2.26 -11.55 14.03
N TRP A 309 1.78 -12.14 12.94
CA TRP A 309 1.58 -13.57 12.79
C TRP A 309 2.50 -14.14 11.72
N ALA A 310 3.10 -15.28 11.99
CA ALA A 310 3.80 -16.10 11.01
C ALA A 310 2.93 -17.31 10.64
N TYR A 311 2.88 -17.61 9.34
CA TYR A 311 2.14 -18.71 8.74
C TYR A 311 3.13 -19.62 8.03
N PRO A 312 3.47 -20.80 8.61
CA PRO A 312 4.41 -21.72 7.96
C PRO A 312 3.88 -22.23 6.62
N GLY A 313 4.72 -22.16 5.59
CA GLY A 313 4.37 -22.71 4.28
C GLY A 313 4.25 -24.23 4.32
N ASN A 314 3.24 -24.80 3.65
CA ASN A 314 3.08 -26.25 3.57
C ASN A 314 3.77 -26.87 2.33
N GLY A 315 4.28 -26.00 1.41
CA GLY A 315 4.95 -26.40 0.17
C GLY A 315 4.02 -27.04 -0.89
N THR A 316 2.70 -26.90 -0.71
CA THR A 316 1.67 -27.46 -1.62
C THR A 316 0.61 -26.42 -1.98
N GLY A 317 0.96 -25.14 -1.92
CA GLY A 317 0.10 -24.04 -2.31
C GLY A 317 -0.69 -23.38 -1.16
N GLY A 318 -0.29 -23.59 0.10
CA GLY A 318 -0.96 -22.99 1.26
C GLY A 318 -0.08 -22.96 2.50
N PHE A 319 -0.72 -22.73 3.66
CA PHE A 319 -0.05 -22.50 4.93
C PHE A 319 -0.57 -23.42 6.04
N GLY A 320 0.26 -23.67 7.04
CA GLY A 320 -0.09 -24.33 8.29
C GLY A 320 -0.75 -23.40 9.32
N ALA A 321 -0.89 -23.89 10.55
CA ALA A 321 -1.42 -23.09 11.66
C ALA A 321 -0.50 -21.92 11.98
N ARG A 322 -1.05 -20.71 12.06
CA ARG A 322 -0.30 -19.50 12.37
C ARG A 322 0.19 -19.46 13.81
N THR A 323 1.32 -18.81 14.02
CA THR A 323 1.90 -18.55 15.35
C THR A 323 2.07 -17.04 15.51
N GLN A 324 1.69 -16.52 16.70
CA GLN A 324 1.96 -15.12 17.03
C GLN A 324 3.45 -14.92 17.33
N VAL A 325 4.10 -14.01 16.60
CA VAL A 325 5.55 -13.78 16.69
C VAL A 325 5.89 -12.35 17.10
N GLY A 326 4.88 -11.48 17.27
CA GLY A 326 5.09 -10.11 17.73
C GLY A 326 3.82 -9.44 18.24
N THR A 327 3.99 -8.31 18.96
CA THR A 327 2.92 -7.41 19.42
C THR A 327 3.35 -5.96 19.23
N GLY A 328 2.38 -5.02 19.16
CA GLY A 328 2.65 -3.59 18.97
C GLY A 328 3.07 -3.23 17.53
N TRP A 329 2.66 -4.03 16.55
CA TRP A 329 2.96 -3.81 15.13
C TRP A 329 1.97 -2.86 14.45
N ASP A 330 0.97 -2.36 15.14
CA ASP A 330 0.04 -1.32 14.70
C ASP A 330 0.73 0.01 14.34
N SER A 331 1.93 0.25 14.89
CA SER A 331 2.78 1.39 14.54
C SER A 331 3.75 1.11 13.38
N MET A 332 3.82 -0.14 12.91
CA MET A 332 4.67 -0.53 11.78
C MET A 332 3.91 -0.39 10.47
N ARG A 333 4.64 -0.03 9.44
CA ARG A 333 4.13 0.14 8.08
C ARG A 333 5.17 -0.36 7.09
N GLN A 334 4.73 -0.68 5.87
CA GLN A 334 5.63 -1.06 4.79
C GLN A 334 6.57 -2.22 5.20
N LEU A 335 5.98 -3.34 5.61
CA LEU A 335 6.74 -4.54 5.89
C LEU A 335 7.24 -5.16 4.58
N VAL A 336 8.52 -5.49 4.53
CA VAL A 336 9.11 -6.30 3.47
C VAL A 336 9.94 -7.41 4.05
N GLY A 337 9.78 -8.61 3.49
CA GLY A 337 10.48 -9.81 3.93
C GLY A 337 11.51 -10.26 2.90
N ALA A 338 12.67 -10.67 3.36
CA ALA A 338 13.72 -11.35 2.60
C ALA A 338 14.84 -11.81 3.55
N ASP A 339 15.80 -12.59 3.07
CA ASP A 339 17.06 -12.85 3.79
C ASP A 339 18.02 -11.67 3.54
N PHE A 340 17.94 -10.62 4.38
CA PHE A 340 18.72 -9.38 4.22
C PHE A 340 20.16 -9.49 4.74
N ASN A 341 20.43 -10.47 5.60
CA ASN A 341 21.76 -10.68 6.19
C ASN A 341 22.52 -11.87 5.62
N ASN A 342 21.92 -12.58 4.65
CA ASN A 342 22.47 -13.76 3.98
C ASN A 342 22.81 -14.91 4.94
N ASP A 343 22.03 -15.08 6.02
CA ASP A 343 22.22 -16.19 6.97
C ASP A 343 21.36 -17.43 6.66
N GLY A 344 20.57 -17.35 5.59
CA GLY A 344 19.68 -18.40 5.12
C GLY A 344 18.33 -18.45 5.82
N LYS A 345 18.02 -17.47 6.67
CA LYS A 345 16.74 -17.36 7.36
C LYS A 345 15.97 -16.15 6.86
N GLY A 346 14.65 -16.23 6.92
CA GLY A 346 13.81 -15.12 6.54
C GLY A 346 13.85 -13.99 7.58
N ASP A 347 14.13 -12.76 7.12
CA ASP A 347 14.14 -11.54 7.93
C ASP A 347 12.98 -10.61 7.56
N LEU A 348 12.76 -9.55 8.37
CA LEU A 348 11.86 -8.45 8.06
C LEU A 348 12.57 -7.10 8.15
N ASP A 349 12.28 -6.24 7.18
CA ASP A 349 12.44 -4.80 7.32
C ASP A 349 11.05 -4.17 7.51
N ALA A 350 10.93 -3.21 8.45
CA ALA A 350 9.68 -2.52 8.73
C ALA A 350 9.90 -1.04 9.04
N VAL A 351 9.04 -0.19 8.50
CA VAL A 351 9.04 1.24 8.80
C VAL A 351 8.18 1.52 10.01
N GLN A 352 8.77 2.02 11.09
CA GLN A 352 8.03 2.55 12.23
C GLN A 352 7.78 4.05 12.04
N ALA A 353 6.53 4.42 11.82
CA ALA A 353 6.15 5.81 11.65
C ALA A 353 4.72 6.07 12.14
N PRO A 354 4.43 7.25 12.71
CA PRO A 354 3.06 7.74 12.78
C PRO A 354 2.46 7.84 11.37
N VAL A 355 1.13 7.79 11.26
CA VAL A 355 0.45 7.92 9.97
C VAL A 355 0.87 9.22 9.28
N ASN A 356 1.24 9.15 8.01
CA ASN A 356 1.65 10.29 7.16
C ASN A 356 2.88 11.06 7.66
N THR A 357 3.84 10.38 8.28
CA THR A 357 5.15 10.96 8.62
C THR A 357 6.26 10.03 8.13
N ALA A 358 7.41 10.61 7.77
CA ALA A 358 8.61 9.84 7.54
C ALA A 358 9.02 9.09 8.82
N GLY A 359 9.42 7.84 8.66
CA GLY A 359 9.69 6.94 9.76
C GLY A 359 11.15 6.54 9.88
N SER A 360 11.37 5.61 10.77
CA SER A 360 12.63 4.88 10.92
C SER A 360 12.46 3.48 10.36
N LEU A 361 13.42 3.04 9.55
CA LEU A 361 13.48 1.65 9.07
C LEU A 361 14.21 0.80 10.11
N TYR A 362 13.60 -0.32 10.46
CA TYR A 362 14.16 -1.30 11.37
C TYR A 362 14.32 -2.65 10.68
N PHE A 363 15.49 -3.25 10.86
CA PHE A 363 15.80 -4.62 10.49
C PHE A 363 15.49 -5.56 11.66
N TYR A 364 14.78 -6.65 11.40
CA TYR A 364 14.42 -7.71 12.34
C TYR A 364 14.99 -9.02 11.81
N PRO A 365 16.14 -9.51 12.34
CA PRO A 365 16.72 -10.78 11.89
C PRO A 365 15.83 -11.95 12.28
N GLY A 366 15.65 -12.88 11.34
CA GLY A 366 14.98 -14.14 11.62
C GLY A 366 15.79 -15.04 12.57
N ASN A 367 15.10 -15.74 13.45
CA ASN A 367 15.76 -16.64 14.41
C ASN A 367 15.85 -18.09 13.93
N GLY A 368 15.25 -18.41 12.78
CA GLY A 368 15.16 -19.78 12.24
C GLY A 368 14.24 -20.72 13.02
N LEU A 369 13.45 -20.18 13.95
CA LEU A 369 12.49 -20.91 14.79
C LEU A 369 11.06 -20.41 14.61
N GLY A 370 10.80 -19.72 13.49
CA GLY A 370 9.51 -19.17 13.14
C GLY A 370 9.24 -17.77 13.72
N GLY A 371 10.24 -17.04 14.17
CA GLY A 371 10.11 -15.68 14.73
C GLY A 371 11.35 -14.84 14.47
N PHE A 372 11.43 -13.67 15.13
CA PHE A 372 12.46 -12.67 14.90
C PHE A 372 13.30 -12.39 16.15
N GLY A 373 14.53 -11.93 15.94
CA GLY A 373 15.44 -11.47 16.97
C GLY A 373 15.25 -9.99 17.35
N VAL A 374 16.24 -9.43 18.04
CA VAL A 374 16.22 -8.02 18.44
C VAL A 374 16.44 -7.13 17.22
N ARG A 375 15.52 -6.18 17.01
CA ARG A 375 15.58 -5.24 15.88
C ARG A 375 16.75 -4.25 16.00
N THR A 376 17.24 -3.82 14.86
CA THR A 376 18.23 -2.75 14.72
C THR A 376 17.69 -1.66 13.81
N GLN A 377 17.83 -0.38 14.20
CA GLN A 377 17.49 0.72 13.31
C GLN A 377 18.57 0.85 12.24
N ILE A 378 18.17 0.83 10.95
CA ILE A 378 19.08 0.85 9.81
C ILE A 378 18.84 2.07 8.90
N GLY A 379 17.80 2.87 9.16
CA GLY A 379 17.52 4.06 8.36
C GLY A 379 16.58 5.04 9.05
N THR A 380 16.56 6.27 8.53
CA THR A 380 15.64 7.36 8.91
C THR A 380 15.10 8.04 7.66
N GLY A 381 13.92 8.68 7.75
CA GLY A 381 13.32 9.37 6.60
C GLY A 381 12.58 8.42 5.63
N TRP A 382 12.09 7.28 6.11
CA TRP A 382 11.38 6.24 5.35
C TRP A 382 9.87 6.45 5.33
#